data_74116611e0105b5d3686b26edd61fd33
#
_entry.id   74116611e0105b5d3686b26edd61fd33
#
_cell.length_a   1.000
_cell.length_b   1.000
_cell.length_c   1.000
_cell.angle_alpha   90.00
_cell.angle_beta   90.00
_cell.angle_gamma   90.00
#
_symmetry.space_group_name_H-M   'P 1'
#
loop_
_entity.id
_entity.type
_entity.pdbx_description
1 polymer ?
#
loop_
_entity_poly.entity_id
_entity_poly.type
_entity_poly.pdbx_seq_one_letter_code
_entity_poly.pdbx_strand_id
1 'polypeptide(L)'
;MVSVGVSSLGRTSIHFVESGVKINGQYYRDVLLMKDLLSEIREFSEFYIFQQDGATAHRAQETVALLTNETPDFIIPTLWPPNSPDLNPVDYKIWGCMQEMVYKTKVRDVEDLRKRIMQAWNELDQRIIDSSVRQWRKRLRACVEAKGGQFEYKL
;
A
#
# COMPACT_ATOMS: atom_id res chain seq x y z
N MET A 1 12.31 5.85 -0.68
CA MET A 1 11.03 5.18 -0.87
C MET A 1 10.60 4.54 0.45
N VAL A 2 9.31 4.43 0.68
CA VAL A 2 8.74 3.78 1.87
C VAL A 2 7.73 2.72 1.45
N SER A 3 7.58 1.69 2.27
CA SER A 3 6.61 0.59 2.08
C SER A 3 5.78 0.42 3.35
N VAL A 4 4.49 0.23 3.19
CA VAL A 4 3.53 0.02 4.28
C VAL A 4 2.42 -0.92 3.85
N GLY A 5 1.78 -1.56 4.82
CA GLY A 5 0.52 -2.29 4.65
C GLY A 5 -0.55 -1.74 5.59
N VAL A 6 -1.78 -1.64 5.09
CA VAL A 6 -2.94 -1.17 5.87
C VAL A 6 -4.13 -2.11 5.71
N SER A 7 -4.89 -2.27 6.77
CA SER A 7 -6.16 -3.01 6.78
C SER A 7 -7.11 -2.43 7.83
N SER A 8 -8.36 -2.91 7.84
CA SER A 8 -9.31 -2.58 8.91
C SER A 8 -8.94 -3.19 10.27
N LEU A 9 -8.00 -4.12 10.32
CA LEU A 9 -7.53 -4.77 11.54
C LEU A 9 -6.26 -4.15 12.11
N GLY A 10 -5.58 -3.30 11.34
CA GLY A 10 -4.32 -2.69 11.74
C GLY A 10 -3.48 -2.23 10.57
N ARG A 11 -2.24 -1.93 10.85
CA ARG A 11 -1.23 -1.49 9.88
C ARG A 11 0.14 -2.02 10.25
N THR A 12 1.01 -2.14 9.27
CA THR A 12 2.41 -2.48 9.50
C THR A 12 3.21 -1.29 10.01
N SER A 13 4.40 -1.53 10.47
CA SER A 13 5.42 -0.49 10.59
C SER A 13 5.70 0.16 9.24
N ILE A 14 6.32 1.34 9.25
CA ILE A 14 6.78 1.95 8.01
C ILE A 14 8.20 1.47 7.70
N HIS A 15 8.39 0.92 6.52
CA HIS A 15 9.66 0.39 6.06
C HIS A 15 10.32 1.34 5.06
N PHE A 16 11.50 1.84 5.42
CA PHE A 16 12.29 2.71 4.53
C PHE A 16 13.20 1.86 3.65
N VAL A 17 13.17 2.14 2.36
CA VAL A 17 14.16 1.61 1.42
C VAL A 17 15.31 2.60 1.35
N GLU A 18 16.52 2.11 1.59
CA GLU A 18 17.73 2.95 1.59
C GLU A 18 17.99 3.55 0.20
N SER A 19 18.61 4.73 0.20
CA SER A 19 18.99 5.42 -1.04
C SER A 19 19.94 4.57 -1.88
N GLY A 20 19.70 4.50 -3.19
CA GLY A 20 20.52 3.73 -4.12
C GLY A 20 20.18 2.24 -4.23
N VAL A 21 19.29 1.72 -3.37
CA VAL A 21 18.82 0.34 -3.49
C VAL A 21 17.86 0.22 -4.67
N LYS A 22 18.17 -0.70 -5.59
CA LYS A 22 17.29 -1.04 -6.70
C LYS A 22 16.25 -2.05 -6.24
N ILE A 23 14.98 -1.66 -6.31
CA ILE A 23 13.87 -2.55 -6.00
C ILE A 23 13.55 -3.36 -7.25
N ASN A 24 14.20 -4.51 -7.34
CA ASN A 24 13.85 -5.56 -8.30
C ASN A 24 12.88 -6.57 -7.68
N GLY A 25 12.45 -7.56 -8.45
CA GLY A 25 11.54 -8.59 -7.96
C GLY A 25 12.10 -9.38 -6.78
N GLN A 26 13.39 -9.67 -6.75
CA GLN A 26 14.03 -10.39 -5.64
C GLN A 26 14.00 -9.57 -4.34
N TYR A 27 14.45 -8.30 -4.39
CA TYR A 27 14.40 -7.43 -3.21
C TYR A 27 12.96 -7.26 -2.69
N TYR A 28 12.01 -7.09 -3.60
CA TYR A 28 10.60 -6.98 -3.25
C TYR A 28 10.10 -8.24 -2.50
N ARG A 29 10.40 -9.43 -3.03
CA ARG A 29 10.00 -10.69 -2.39
C ARG A 29 10.68 -10.94 -1.06
N ASP A 30 12.01 -10.85 -1.04
CA ASP A 30 12.80 -11.31 0.11
C ASP A 30 12.78 -10.32 1.26
N VAL A 31 12.80 -9.02 0.97
CA VAL A 31 12.87 -7.96 1.97
C VAL A 31 11.48 -7.39 2.24
N LEU A 32 10.85 -6.76 1.26
CA LEU A 32 9.60 -6.02 1.50
C LEU A 32 8.41 -6.94 1.81
N LEU A 33 8.25 -8.06 1.10
CA LEU A 33 7.16 -8.99 1.37
C LEU A 33 7.46 -9.89 2.56
N MET A 34 8.47 -10.75 2.45
CA MET A 34 8.67 -11.83 3.43
C MET A 34 9.17 -11.32 4.77
N LYS A 35 10.23 -10.52 4.76
CA LYS A 35 10.85 -10.03 5.99
C LYS A 35 9.99 -8.97 6.68
N ASP A 36 9.49 -8.01 5.93
CA ASP A 36 8.83 -6.83 6.49
C ASP A 36 7.30 -7.02 6.55
N LEU A 37 6.59 -6.93 5.43
CA LEU A 37 5.13 -6.81 5.42
C LEU A 37 4.42 -8.08 5.90
N LEU A 38 4.70 -9.25 5.31
CA LEU A 38 3.96 -10.47 5.64
C LEU A 38 4.22 -10.96 7.06
N SER A 39 5.43 -10.76 7.59
CA SER A 39 5.73 -11.11 8.97
C SER A 39 4.85 -10.31 9.95
N GLU A 40 4.73 -9.01 9.74
CA GLU A 40 3.89 -8.15 10.59
C GLU A 40 2.39 -8.37 10.38
N ILE A 41 1.94 -8.57 9.13
CA ILE A 41 0.51 -8.84 8.83
C ILE A 41 0.03 -10.10 9.56
N ARG A 42 0.85 -11.14 9.62
CA ARG A 42 0.53 -12.39 10.33
C ARG A 42 0.35 -12.22 11.84
N GLU A 43 0.91 -11.17 12.43
CA GLU A 43 0.75 -10.89 13.86
C GLU A 43 -0.67 -10.40 14.20
N PHE A 44 -1.34 -9.72 13.28
CA PHE A 44 -2.66 -9.16 13.54
C PHE A 44 -3.80 -9.74 12.69
N SER A 45 -3.50 -10.59 11.70
CA SER A 45 -4.53 -11.24 10.89
C SER A 45 -4.09 -12.58 10.33
N GLU A 46 -4.94 -13.61 10.52
CA GLU A 46 -4.78 -14.93 9.89
C GLU A 46 -5.53 -15.01 8.54
N PHE A 47 -6.59 -14.22 8.38
CA PHE A 47 -7.46 -14.22 7.21
C PHE A 47 -7.50 -12.83 6.59
N TYR A 48 -6.93 -12.68 5.39
CA TYR A 48 -6.92 -11.44 4.63
C TYR A 48 -6.78 -11.72 3.14
N ILE A 49 -7.19 -10.76 2.34
CA ILE A 49 -6.92 -10.73 0.90
C ILE A 49 -5.83 -9.69 0.68
N PHE A 50 -4.66 -10.14 0.27
CA PHE A 50 -3.54 -9.25 0.00
C PHE A 50 -3.76 -8.50 -1.31
N GLN A 51 -3.61 -7.18 -1.26
CA GLN A 51 -3.74 -6.31 -2.42
C GLN A 51 -2.44 -5.54 -2.64
N GLN A 52 -1.99 -5.49 -3.87
CA GLN A 52 -0.86 -4.69 -4.33
C GLN A 52 -1.17 -4.12 -5.72
N ASP A 53 -0.45 -3.07 -6.11
CA ASP A 53 -0.58 -2.50 -7.46
C ASP A 53 0.09 -3.38 -8.53
N GLY A 54 0.01 -2.92 -9.79
CA GLY A 54 0.57 -3.63 -10.95
C GLY A 54 2.03 -3.30 -11.27
N ALA A 55 2.84 -2.85 -10.30
CA ALA A 55 4.27 -2.61 -10.53
C ALA A 55 5.00 -3.85 -11.05
N THR A 56 6.07 -3.66 -11.81
CA THR A 56 6.78 -4.77 -12.46
C THR A 56 7.25 -5.85 -11.47
N ALA A 57 7.79 -5.44 -10.33
CA ALA A 57 8.21 -6.37 -9.28
C ALA A 57 7.04 -7.15 -8.67
N HIS A 58 5.86 -6.53 -8.58
CA HIS A 58 4.65 -7.11 -8.01
C HIS A 58 4.03 -8.19 -8.90
N ARG A 59 4.08 -8.00 -10.21
CA ARG A 59 3.53 -8.95 -11.20
C ARG A 59 4.52 -9.97 -11.74
N ALA A 60 5.76 -9.96 -11.25
CA ALA A 60 6.74 -10.98 -11.60
C ALA A 60 6.22 -12.38 -11.25
N GLN A 61 6.50 -13.37 -12.08
CA GLN A 61 5.98 -14.72 -11.93
C GLN A 61 6.35 -15.33 -10.56
N GLU A 62 7.58 -15.12 -10.11
CA GLU A 62 8.03 -15.60 -8.80
C GLU A 62 7.35 -14.86 -7.64
N THR A 63 6.95 -13.61 -7.82
CA THR A 63 6.19 -12.87 -6.80
C THR A 63 4.77 -13.43 -6.68
N VAL A 64 4.13 -13.73 -7.80
CA VAL A 64 2.82 -14.38 -7.85
C VAL A 64 2.89 -15.75 -7.18
N ALA A 65 3.90 -16.56 -7.49
CA ALA A 65 4.11 -17.88 -6.86
C ALA A 65 4.31 -17.77 -5.35
N LEU A 66 5.10 -16.79 -4.88
CA LEU A 66 5.31 -16.54 -3.47
C LEU A 66 4.01 -16.18 -2.76
N LEU A 67 3.24 -15.23 -3.29
CA LEU A 67 1.97 -14.81 -2.69
C LEU A 67 0.92 -15.94 -2.68
N THR A 68 0.90 -16.79 -3.70
CA THR A 68 0.05 -17.99 -3.73
C THR A 68 0.34 -18.93 -2.56
N ASN A 69 1.60 -19.08 -2.17
CA ASN A 69 2.02 -19.95 -1.09
C ASN A 69 1.96 -19.30 0.30
N GLU A 70 2.22 -17.99 0.38
CA GLU A 70 2.48 -17.29 1.65
C GLU A 70 1.30 -16.46 2.16
N THR A 71 0.25 -16.27 1.36
CA THR A 71 -0.95 -15.53 1.78
C THR A 71 -2.18 -16.41 1.74
N PRO A 72 -3.20 -16.16 2.61
CA PRO A 72 -4.47 -16.88 2.54
C PRO A 72 -5.19 -16.68 1.20
N ASP A 73 -5.15 -15.44 0.70
CA ASP A 73 -5.67 -15.06 -0.60
C ASP A 73 -5.02 -13.74 -1.07
N PHE A 74 -4.99 -13.48 -2.36
CA PHE A 74 -4.51 -12.21 -2.91
C PHE A 74 -5.16 -11.90 -4.25
N ILE A 75 -5.17 -10.60 -4.61
CA ILE A 75 -5.67 -10.19 -5.92
C ILE A 75 -4.58 -10.41 -6.96
N ILE A 76 -4.83 -11.34 -7.89
CA ILE A 76 -3.87 -11.67 -8.95
C ILE A 76 -3.66 -10.48 -9.92
N PRO A 77 -2.45 -10.31 -10.48
CA PRO A 77 -2.12 -9.17 -11.33
C PRO A 77 -3.04 -8.98 -12.56
N THR A 78 -3.59 -10.06 -13.09
CA THR A 78 -4.50 -10.03 -14.24
C THR A 78 -5.85 -9.38 -13.92
N LEU A 79 -6.24 -9.31 -12.65
CA LEU A 79 -7.46 -8.64 -12.19
C LEU A 79 -7.22 -7.16 -11.85
N TRP A 80 -5.95 -6.76 -11.66
CA TRP A 80 -5.63 -5.39 -11.30
C TRP A 80 -5.55 -4.51 -12.56
N PRO A 81 -6.39 -3.46 -12.65
CA PRO A 81 -6.34 -2.56 -13.80
C PRO A 81 -5.01 -1.81 -13.87
N PRO A 82 -4.43 -1.58 -15.05
CA PRO A 82 -3.21 -0.80 -15.19
C PRO A 82 -3.43 0.65 -14.75
N ASN A 83 -2.41 1.28 -14.16
CA ASN A 83 -2.41 2.69 -13.75
C ASN A 83 -3.63 3.08 -12.89
N SER A 84 -3.91 2.31 -11.85
CA SER A 84 -5.10 2.49 -10.99
C SER A 84 -4.75 2.81 -9.53
N PRO A 85 -4.04 3.93 -9.24
CA PRO A 85 -3.79 4.37 -7.88
C PRO A 85 -5.10 4.75 -7.16
N ASP A 86 -6.11 5.13 -7.90
CA ASP A 86 -7.47 5.43 -7.46
C ASP A 86 -8.23 4.21 -6.90
N LEU A 87 -7.71 3.00 -7.07
CA LEU A 87 -8.19 1.75 -6.47
C LEU A 87 -7.31 1.24 -5.32
N ASN A 88 -6.22 1.90 -4.99
CA ASN A 88 -5.34 1.53 -3.89
C ASN A 88 -5.55 2.49 -2.70
N PRO A 89 -6.08 2.02 -1.54
CA PRO A 89 -6.33 2.89 -0.38
C PRO A 89 -5.12 3.70 0.08
N VAL A 90 -3.92 3.14 -0.03
CA VAL A 90 -2.68 3.83 0.31
C VAL A 90 -2.48 5.04 -0.60
N ASP A 91 -2.70 4.87 -1.91
CA ASP A 91 -2.48 5.92 -2.90
C ASP A 91 -3.60 6.96 -2.91
N TYR A 92 -4.87 6.55 -2.89
CA TYR A 92 -5.95 7.52 -3.00
C TYR A 92 -6.27 8.28 -1.70
N LYS A 93 -5.78 7.81 -0.55
CA LYS A 93 -6.09 8.48 0.74
C LYS A 93 -4.90 8.62 1.67
N ILE A 94 -4.21 7.52 1.99
CA ILE A 94 -3.23 7.48 3.08
C ILE A 94 -2.05 8.42 2.80
N TRP A 95 -1.44 8.33 1.61
CA TRP A 95 -0.31 9.19 1.26
C TRP A 95 -0.68 10.68 1.27
N GLY A 96 -1.90 11.04 0.86
CA GLY A 96 -2.39 12.43 0.93
C GLY A 96 -2.45 12.93 2.36
N CYS A 97 -3.05 12.18 3.28
CA CYS A 97 -3.11 12.54 4.70
C CYS A 97 -1.70 12.65 5.32
N MET A 98 -0.82 11.70 5.01
CA MET A 98 0.57 11.72 5.47
C MET A 98 1.31 12.97 4.95
N GLN A 99 1.15 13.27 3.67
CA GLN A 99 1.78 14.43 3.04
C GLN A 99 1.36 15.74 3.68
N GLU A 100 0.08 15.93 3.98
CA GLU A 100 -0.41 17.09 4.72
C GLU A 100 0.24 17.23 6.10
N MET A 101 0.42 16.12 6.82
CA MET A 101 1.06 16.12 8.14
C MET A 101 2.56 16.43 8.04
N VAL A 102 3.26 15.81 7.11
CA VAL A 102 4.72 15.93 6.93
C VAL A 102 5.12 17.35 6.50
N TYR A 103 4.37 17.96 5.60
CA TYR A 103 4.69 19.24 4.99
C TYR A 103 4.00 20.45 5.61
N LYS A 104 3.44 20.32 6.82
CA LYS A 104 2.91 21.48 7.58
C LYS A 104 3.92 22.63 7.71
N THR A 105 5.20 22.29 7.83
CA THR A 105 6.31 23.22 7.86
C THR A 105 7.40 22.75 6.90
N LYS A 106 8.31 23.65 6.50
CA LYS A 106 9.38 23.33 5.58
C LYS A 106 10.27 22.19 6.13
N VAL A 107 10.49 21.17 5.32
CA VAL A 107 11.42 20.07 5.60
C VAL A 107 12.86 20.58 5.43
N ARG A 108 13.74 20.28 6.38
CA ARG A 108 15.13 20.76 6.40
C ARG A 108 16.08 19.89 5.58
N ASP A 109 15.98 18.58 5.77
CA ASP A 109 16.85 17.56 5.17
C ASP A 109 16.17 16.18 5.16
N VAL A 110 16.87 15.17 4.65
CA VAL A 110 16.34 13.79 4.54
C VAL A 110 16.08 13.17 5.92
N GLU A 111 16.90 13.47 6.92
CA GLU A 111 16.70 12.93 8.26
C GLU A 111 15.47 13.54 8.93
N ASP A 112 15.25 14.83 8.80
CA ASP A 112 14.04 15.51 9.23
C ASP A 112 12.80 14.93 8.51
N LEU A 113 12.90 14.68 7.22
CA LEU A 113 11.85 14.05 6.45
C LEU A 113 11.50 12.66 6.98
N ARG A 114 12.49 11.81 7.24
CA ARG A 114 12.29 10.47 7.80
C ARG A 114 11.58 10.53 9.17
N LYS A 115 12.05 11.40 10.06
CA LYS A 115 11.42 11.60 11.38
C LYS A 115 9.97 12.02 11.28
N ARG A 116 9.65 12.96 10.39
CA ARG A 116 8.29 13.44 10.17
C ARG A 116 7.39 12.37 9.57
N ILE A 117 7.89 11.58 8.64
CA ILE A 117 7.16 10.44 8.05
C ILE A 117 6.83 9.41 9.15
N MET A 118 7.79 9.03 9.99
CA MET A 118 7.55 8.11 11.10
C MET A 118 6.53 8.66 12.08
N GLN A 119 6.66 9.95 12.45
CA GLN A 119 5.72 10.60 13.36
C GLN A 119 4.31 10.64 12.75
N ALA A 120 4.17 11.09 11.50
CA ALA A 120 2.89 11.13 10.80
C ALA A 120 2.24 9.75 10.70
N TRP A 121 3.03 8.71 10.44
CA TRP A 121 2.55 7.34 10.42
C TRP A 121 2.03 6.86 11.78
N ASN A 122 2.74 7.17 12.84
CA ASN A 122 2.34 6.80 14.20
C ASN A 122 1.09 7.58 14.67
N GLU A 123 0.95 8.83 14.25
CA GLU A 123 -0.18 9.70 14.59
C GLU A 123 -1.40 9.50 13.67
N LEU A 124 -1.25 8.80 12.55
CA LEU A 124 -2.36 8.55 11.62
C LEU A 124 -3.47 7.78 12.32
N ASP A 125 -4.67 8.36 12.35
CA ASP A 125 -5.83 7.74 12.99
C ASP A 125 -6.29 6.50 12.23
N GLN A 126 -6.48 5.38 12.93
CA GLN A 126 -6.99 4.14 12.31
C GLN A 126 -8.35 4.34 11.62
N ARG A 127 -9.17 5.27 12.09
CA ARG A 127 -10.46 5.61 11.44
C ARG A 127 -10.29 6.12 10.00
N ILE A 128 -9.16 6.78 9.69
CA ILE A 128 -8.84 7.20 8.33
C ILE A 128 -8.58 5.97 7.46
N ILE A 129 -7.82 5.01 7.97
CA ILE A 129 -7.56 3.73 7.29
C ILE A 129 -8.85 2.97 7.07
N ASP A 130 -9.66 2.81 8.10
CA ASP A 130 -10.94 2.09 8.03
C ASP A 130 -11.90 2.73 7.02
N SER A 131 -11.98 4.05 7.01
CA SER A 131 -12.79 4.79 6.03
C SER A 131 -12.28 4.56 4.61
N SER A 132 -10.95 4.58 4.42
CA SER A 132 -10.33 4.33 3.12
C SER A 132 -10.62 2.91 2.60
N VAL A 133 -10.45 1.91 3.46
CA VAL A 133 -10.73 0.51 3.12
C VAL A 133 -12.21 0.31 2.77
N ARG A 134 -13.14 0.94 3.52
CA ARG A 134 -14.58 0.88 3.21
C ARG A 134 -14.93 1.53 1.86
N GLN A 135 -14.23 2.57 1.45
CA GLN A 135 -14.44 3.22 0.14
C GLN A 135 -14.04 2.34 -1.04
N TRP A 136 -13.15 1.37 -0.83
CA TRP A 136 -12.60 0.55 -1.92
C TRP A 136 -13.68 -0.11 -2.76
N ARG A 137 -14.68 -0.72 -2.12
CA ARG A 137 -15.78 -1.39 -2.83
C ARG A 137 -16.62 -0.41 -3.67
N LYS A 138 -16.86 0.80 -3.16
CA LYS A 138 -17.58 1.85 -3.91
C LYS A 138 -16.76 2.32 -5.11
N ARG A 139 -15.46 2.53 -4.93
CA ARG A 139 -14.53 2.90 -5.99
C ARG A 139 -14.46 1.83 -7.09
N LEU A 140 -14.36 0.57 -6.71
CA LEU A 140 -14.33 -0.55 -7.65
C LEU A 140 -15.61 -0.61 -8.50
N ARG A 141 -16.78 -0.44 -7.89
CA ARG A 141 -18.06 -0.38 -8.62
C ARG A 141 -18.09 0.80 -9.60
N ALA A 142 -17.69 1.98 -9.15
CA ALA A 142 -17.65 3.18 -10.00
C ALA A 142 -16.67 2.99 -11.19
N CYS A 143 -15.53 2.35 -10.97
CA CYS A 143 -14.58 1.99 -12.02
C CYS A 143 -15.19 1.06 -13.06
N VAL A 144 -15.90 0.03 -12.63
CA VAL A 144 -16.60 -0.91 -13.52
C VAL A 144 -17.68 -0.20 -14.33
N GLU A 145 -18.50 0.64 -13.70
CA GLU A 145 -19.54 1.44 -14.37
C GLU A 145 -18.96 2.43 -15.38
N ALA A 146 -17.78 2.99 -15.09
CA ALA A 146 -17.05 3.86 -16.02
C ALA A 146 -16.27 3.08 -17.09
N LYS A 147 -16.36 1.74 -17.09
CA LYS A 147 -15.63 0.86 -18.05
C LYS A 147 -14.12 1.13 -18.06
N GLY A 148 -13.54 1.37 -16.90
CA GLY A 148 -12.12 1.71 -16.73
C GLY A 148 -11.77 3.17 -17.05
N GLY A 149 -12.75 4.01 -17.34
CA GLY A 149 -12.56 5.46 -17.48
C GLY A 149 -12.51 6.18 -16.13
N GLN A 150 -12.38 7.51 -16.18
CA GLN A 150 -12.35 8.34 -14.99
C GLN A 150 -13.67 8.26 -14.22
N PHE A 151 -13.62 7.98 -12.93
CA PHE A 151 -14.81 7.73 -12.10
C PHE A 151 -14.86 8.51 -10.79
N GLU A 152 -13.77 9.15 -10.37
CA GLU A 152 -13.70 9.80 -9.04
C GLU A 152 -14.76 10.90 -8.84
N TYR A 153 -15.20 11.53 -9.91
CA TYR A 153 -16.31 12.50 -9.86
C TYR A 153 -17.67 11.89 -9.50
N LYS A 154 -17.78 10.55 -9.49
CA LYS A 154 -19.00 9.82 -9.12
C LYS A 154 -19.02 9.38 -7.65
N LEU A 155 -17.92 9.62 -6.93
CA LEU A 155 -17.78 9.25 -5.53
C LEU A 155 -18.32 10.33 -4.62
#